data_c305fcff7361ad45ec08919a1c48b1ca
#
_entry.id   c305fcff7361ad45ec08919a1c48b1ca
#
_cell.length_a   1.000
_cell.length_b   1.000
_cell.length_c   1.000
_cell.angle_alpha   90.00
_cell.angle_beta   90.00
_cell.angle_gamma   90.00
#
_symmetry.space_group_name_H-M   'P 1'
#
loop_
_entity.id
_entity.type
_entity.pdbx_description
1 polymer ?
#
loop_
_entity_poly.entity_id
_entity_poly.type
_entity_poly.pdbx_seq_one_letter_code
_entity_poly.pdbx_strand_id
1 'polypeptide(L)'
;MAEILDLDALRRLVVSEEGQYFDRKSLFDGPPGAKRAREKRKVRDQVVEYVGAFANADGGTLVLGVEDDGALTGCPFAEDEVEKILRAPEARLVPPQRGGRVVEIDGVRLILFEVAPAPRAVMVQGDGFPRRDGDSVFQSSEELINRVKDAGLIASPEARVARAELADLDETLVRRAMEAGGFTGKLDDYLVERRLADRRGDALVLRQGAVWLFARSAGAIEHPNLGARVFRVNGTEQRTGASRNVQDFPWIEGNLVTVLEGARERISSLVRASTKLHDLFFRETPEYPPLAWQEALVNALAHRDYTIESRCVEIWLYDDRLEVKSPGALLPDVLVEDLLARRSVHASRNPRIARVLTELGIMRQQGEGIPRMIEEMEISWLPAPELTSSAREFEVTLRNEPLFVGADERWTSYVRGLPLDVRQKRALVVLLERQFKSSEYQTLNRVDRDTAYRELTDLVAQGLLRPVGAGAATRYRVVRPVAVTSTLASPKTKLVARMKVAGKLTNTDYREAFGVEREAAKLRLVELVRQGVLERRGERRGSHYVPGSEWTAFLGGG
;
A
#
# COMPACT_ATOMS: atom_id res chain seq x y z
N MET A 1 -1.53 34.07 -4.88
CA MET A 1 -2.43 33.86 -6.04
C MET A 1 -2.21 32.44 -6.47
N ALA A 2 -3.24 31.62 -6.61
CA ALA A 2 -3.07 30.29 -7.20
C ALA A 2 -2.56 30.49 -8.64
N GLU A 3 -1.42 29.90 -8.96
CA GLU A 3 -0.88 29.92 -10.32
C GLU A 3 -1.83 29.12 -11.20
N ILE A 4 -2.20 29.72 -12.33
CA ILE A 4 -3.11 29.12 -13.33
C ILE A 4 -2.35 27.96 -13.97
N LEU A 5 -2.86 26.73 -13.85
CA LEU A 5 -2.34 25.55 -14.56
C LEU A 5 -2.18 25.88 -16.05
N ASP A 6 -1.00 25.61 -16.60
CA ASP A 6 -0.79 25.75 -18.05
C ASP A 6 -1.52 24.61 -18.80
N LEU A 7 -1.70 24.79 -20.10
CA LEU A 7 -2.46 23.86 -20.94
C LEU A 7 -1.82 22.46 -21.01
N ASP A 8 -0.48 22.38 -20.94
CA ASP A 8 0.22 21.11 -21.03
C ASP A 8 0.15 20.33 -19.70
N ALA A 9 0.20 21.05 -18.56
CA ALA A 9 -0.08 20.45 -17.25
C ALA A 9 -1.53 19.95 -17.18
N LEU A 10 -2.49 20.71 -17.71
CA LEU A 10 -3.89 20.30 -17.73
C LEU A 10 -4.14 19.09 -18.65
N ARG A 11 -3.48 18.99 -19.81
CA ARG A 11 -3.53 17.80 -20.67
C ARG A 11 -3.07 16.52 -19.97
N ARG A 12 -1.99 16.61 -19.20
CA ARG A 12 -1.51 15.48 -18.40
C ARG A 12 -2.47 15.12 -17.28
N LEU A 13 -3.02 16.13 -16.63
CA LEU A 13 -3.93 15.95 -15.50
C LEU A 13 -5.23 15.25 -15.91
N VAL A 14 -5.84 15.60 -17.05
CA VAL A 14 -7.12 15.02 -17.48
C VAL A 14 -7.07 13.53 -17.81
N VAL A 15 -5.88 12.97 -18.07
CA VAL A 15 -5.68 11.53 -18.29
C VAL A 15 -5.12 10.80 -17.06
N SER A 16 -4.77 11.52 -15.98
CA SER A 16 -4.30 10.91 -14.73
C SER A 16 -5.46 10.29 -13.96
N GLU A 17 -5.17 9.40 -13.00
CA GLU A 17 -6.19 8.85 -12.10
C GLU A 17 -6.75 9.92 -11.17
N GLU A 18 -8.05 9.82 -10.85
CA GLU A 18 -8.70 10.66 -9.83
C GLU A 18 -8.11 10.36 -8.46
N GLY A 19 -8.12 11.34 -7.55
CA GLY A 19 -7.54 11.17 -6.22
C GLY A 19 -7.73 12.41 -5.35
N GLN A 20 -6.94 12.52 -4.28
CA GLN A 20 -7.04 13.60 -3.29
C GLN A 20 -7.01 15.01 -3.89
N TYR A 21 -6.27 15.22 -5.00
CA TYR A 21 -6.01 16.55 -5.57
C TYR A 21 -6.62 16.78 -6.94
N PHE A 22 -7.26 15.78 -7.52
CA PHE A 22 -7.82 15.87 -8.86
C PHE A 22 -9.12 15.07 -8.98
N ASP A 23 -10.07 15.65 -9.70
CA ASP A 23 -11.31 14.97 -10.06
C ASP A 23 -11.79 15.49 -11.42
N ARG A 24 -12.42 14.60 -12.19
CA ARG A 24 -13.04 14.92 -13.48
C ARG A 24 -14.49 14.47 -13.49
N LYS A 25 -15.34 15.19 -14.18
CA LYS A 25 -16.76 14.83 -14.27
C LYS A 25 -17.28 15.05 -15.68
N SER A 26 -17.98 14.05 -16.18
CA SER A 26 -18.74 14.18 -17.42
C SER A 26 -19.89 15.16 -17.24
N LEU A 27 -20.15 15.96 -18.27
CA LEU A 27 -21.33 16.81 -18.38
C LEU A 27 -22.47 16.13 -19.15
N PHE A 28 -22.32 14.82 -19.41
CA PHE A 28 -23.31 14.02 -20.10
C PHE A 28 -23.70 12.79 -19.27
N ASP A 29 -24.95 12.36 -19.39
CA ASP A 29 -25.48 11.11 -18.87
C ASP A 29 -25.86 10.18 -20.03
N GLY A 30 -25.83 8.88 -19.80
CA GLY A 30 -26.27 7.85 -20.73
C GLY A 30 -25.15 7.02 -21.37
N PRO A 31 -25.47 5.91 -22.03
CA PRO A 31 -24.50 5.01 -22.64
C PRO A 31 -23.82 5.65 -23.85
N PRO A 32 -22.64 5.14 -24.29
CA PRO A 32 -21.97 5.58 -25.49
C PRO A 32 -22.91 5.57 -26.70
N GLY A 33 -22.96 6.68 -27.46
CA GLY A 33 -23.84 6.86 -28.62
C GLY A 33 -25.26 7.36 -28.32
N ALA A 34 -25.68 7.44 -27.03
CA ALA A 34 -26.97 8.01 -26.60
C ALA A 34 -26.81 8.99 -25.44
N LYS A 35 -25.69 9.69 -25.39
CA LYS A 35 -25.39 10.69 -24.34
C LYS A 35 -26.30 11.91 -24.44
N ARG A 36 -26.80 12.37 -23.28
CA ARG A 36 -27.58 13.59 -23.15
C ARG A 36 -26.93 14.52 -22.15
N ALA A 37 -27.00 15.84 -22.40
CA ALA A 37 -26.51 16.81 -21.43
C ALA A 37 -27.20 16.63 -20.07
N ARG A 38 -26.41 16.64 -19.01
CA ARG A 38 -26.88 16.51 -17.62
C ARG A 38 -27.77 17.69 -17.23
N GLU A 39 -28.60 17.45 -16.23
CA GLU A 39 -29.43 18.49 -15.65
C GLU A 39 -28.57 19.61 -15.06
N LYS A 40 -28.74 20.84 -15.53
CA LYS A 40 -27.97 22.03 -15.16
C LYS A 40 -27.89 22.25 -13.65
N ARG A 41 -29.01 22.03 -12.93
CA ARG A 41 -29.07 22.19 -11.48
C ARG A 41 -28.16 21.17 -10.79
N LYS A 42 -28.23 19.89 -11.17
CA LYS A 42 -27.39 18.82 -10.60
C LYS A 42 -25.90 19.08 -10.83
N VAL A 43 -25.54 19.62 -12.01
CA VAL A 43 -24.15 20.00 -12.30
C VAL A 43 -23.70 21.11 -11.34
N ARG A 44 -24.50 22.16 -11.14
CA ARG A 44 -24.17 23.23 -10.18
C ARG A 44 -24.07 22.72 -8.75
N ASP A 45 -24.99 21.84 -8.31
CA ASP A 45 -24.97 21.24 -6.97
C ASP A 45 -23.69 20.43 -6.76
N GLN A 46 -23.33 19.60 -7.74
CA GLN A 46 -22.09 18.83 -7.73
C GLN A 46 -20.83 19.71 -7.69
N VAL A 47 -20.79 20.77 -8.49
CA VAL A 47 -19.65 21.72 -8.47
C VAL A 47 -19.48 22.33 -7.08
N VAL A 48 -20.57 22.77 -6.46
CA VAL A 48 -20.52 23.37 -5.11
C VAL A 48 -20.04 22.36 -4.06
N GLU A 49 -20.55 21.13 -4.13
CA GLU A 49 -20.13 20.06 -3.24
C GLU A 49 -18.64 19.74 -3.39
N TYR A 50 -18.17 19.52 -4.61
CA TYR A 50 -16.77 19.15 -4.88
C TYR A 50 -15.78 20.29 -4.59
N VAL A 51 -16.12 21.53 -4.96
CA VAL A 51 -15.29 22.69 -4.61
C VAL A 51 -15.24 22.88 -3.10
N GLY A 52 -16.37 22.73 -2.38
CA GLY A 52 -16.42 22.74 -0.93
C GLY A 52 -15.58 21.63 -0.31
N ALA A 53 -15.67 20.42 -0.88
CA ALA A 53 -14.91 19.27 -0.41
C ALA A 53 -13.39 19.44 -0.59
N PHE A 54 -12.92 19.94 -1.73
CA PHE A 54 -11.51 20.30 -1.95
C PHE A 54 -11.06 21.41 -1.00
N ALA A 55 -11.87 22.46 -0.81
CA ALA A 55 -11.54 23.56 0.10
C ALA A 55 -11.44 23.09 1.57
N ASN A 56 -12.25 22.13 1.96
CA ASN A 56 -12.24 21.51 3.29
C ASN A 56 -11.13 20.46 3.50
N ALA A 57 -10.50 20.02 2.43
CA ALA A 57 -9.32 19.14 2.43
C ALA A 57 -8.05 19.93 2.06
N ASP A 58 -7.22 19.36 1.21
CA ASP A 58 -5.90 19.89 0.85
C ASP A 58 -5.92 20.78 -0.42
N GLY A 59 -7.10 21.16 -0.90
CA GLY A 59 -7.29 21.79 -2.19
C GLY A 59 -7.20 20.78 -3.33
N GLY A 60 -7.29 21.28 -4.58
CA GLY A 60 -7.20 20.41 -5.75
C GLY A 60 -7.82 21.04 -7.00
N THR A 61 -8.01 20.21 -8.01
CA THR A 61 -8.51 20.62 -9.31
C THR A 61 -9.71 19.77 -9.71
N LEU A 62 -10.83 20.43 -10.06
CA LEU A 62 -12.00 19.80 -10.64
C LEU A 62 -12.13 20.20 -12.10
N VAL A 63 -12.23 19.23 -13.00
CA VAL A 63 -12.44 19.46 -14.43
C VAL A 63 -13.78 18.88 -14.86
N LEU A 64 -14.59 19.68 -15.57
CA LEU A 64 -15.87 19.23 -16.12
C LEU A 64 -15.79 19.14 -17.64
N GLY A 65 -16.44 18.15 -18.21
CA GLY A 65 -16.45 17.85 -19.64
C GLY A 65 -15.43 16.79 -20.04
N VAL A 66 -15.00 15.99 -19.07
CA VAL A 66 -14.10 14.84 -19.23
C VAL A 66 -14.78 13.60 -18.70
N GLU A 67 -14.70 12.48 -19.41
CA GLU A 67 -15.22 11.18 -18.99
C GLU A 67 -14.27 10.47 -18.03
N ASP A 68 -14.74 9.40 -17.36
CA ASP A 68 -13.94 8.64 -16.41
C ASP A 68 -12.69 7.98 -17.04
N ASP A 69 -12.72 7.70 -18.35
CA ASP A 69 -11.60 7.17 -19.13
C ASP A 69 -10.63 8.26 -19.64
N GLY A 70 -10.88 9.54 -19.30
CA GLY A 70 -10.08 10.68 -19.75
C GLY A 70 -10.51 11.26 -21.11
N ALA A 71 -11.54 10.72 -21.76
CA ALA A 71 -12.01 11.24 -23.04
C ALA A 71 -12.64 12.64 -22.89
N LEU A 72 -12.22 13.58 -23.74
CA LEU A 72 -12.74 14.94 -23.74
C LEU A 72 -14.10 15.00 -24.45
N THR A 73 -15.16 15.20 -23.70
CA THR A 73 -16.53 15.34 -24.25
C THR A 73 -17.03 16.78 -24.30
N GLY A 74 -16.38 17.66 -23.54
CA GLY A 74 -16.63 19.10 -23.56
C GLY A 74 -17.88 19.55 -22.82
N CYS A 75 -18.15 20.85 -22.90
CA CYS A 75 -19.28 21.51 -22.25
C CYS A 75 -20.42 21.74 -23.23
N PRO A 76 -21.61 21.14 -23.05
CA PRO A 76 -22.76 21.29 -23.93
C PRO A 76 -23.63 22.53 -23.63
N PHE A 77 -23.30 23.31 -22.58
CA PHE A 77 -24.15 24.38 -22.09
C PHE A 77 -23.87 25.70 -22.80
N ALA A 78 -24.92 26.54 -22.93
CA ALA A 78 -24.81 27.89 -23.40
C ALA A 78 -24.07 28.79 -22.39
N GLU A 79 -23.57 29.93 -22.84
CA GLU A 79 -22.69 30.83 -22.10
C GLU A 79 -23.31 31.32 -20.78
N ASP A 80 -24.60 31.67 -20.81
CA ASP A 80 -25.34 32.11 -19.61
C ASP A 80 -25.41 31.07 -18.52
N GLU A 81 -25.47 29.79 -18.90
CA GLU A 81 -25.48 28.69 -17.93
C GLU A 81 -24.06 28.33 -17.45
N VAL A 82 -23.08 28.39 -18.35
CA VAL A 82 -21.67 28.26 -18.00
C VAL A 82 -21.28 29.28 -16.94
N GLU A 83 -21.68 30.54 -17.11
CA GLU A 83 -21.41 31.60 -16.11
C GLU A 83 -22.02 31.29 -14.75
N LYS A 84 -23.25 30.73 -14.71
CA LYS A 84 -23.88 30.29 -13.45
C LYS A 84 -23.13 29.11 -12.79
N ILE A 85 -22.60 28.19 -13.59
CA ILE A 85 -21.78 27.08 -13.10
C ILE A 85 -20.48 27.63 -12.52
N LEU A 86 -19.79 28.53 -13.23
CA LEU A 86 -18.53 29.12 -12.79
C LEU A 86 -18.66 29.87 -11.46
N ARG A 87 -19.75 30.59 -11.25
CA ARG A 87 -20.01 31.39 -10.05
C ARG A 87 -20.71 30.63 -8.91
N ALA A 88 -21.09 29.39 -9.12
CA ALA A 88 -21.83 28.63 -8.11
C ALA A 88 -21.09 28.50 -6.76
N PRO A 89 -19.76 28.30 -6.73
CA PRO A 89 -19.00 28.26 -5.47
C PRO A 89 -18.99 29.61 -4.73
N GLU A 90 -18.94 30.73 -5.46
CA GLU A 90 -18.99 32.08 -4.84
C GLU A 90 -20.35 32.36 -4.21
N ALA A 91 -21.42 31.86 -4.81
CA ALA A 91 -22.79 32.13 -4.39
C ALA A 91 -23.28 31.22 -3.26
N ARG A 92 -22.77 29.99 -3.14
CA ARG A 92 -23.37 28.96 -2.29
C ARG A 92 -22.43 28.38 -1.22
N LEU A 93 -21.15 28.70 -1.25
CA LEU A 93 -20.19 28.31 -0.22
C LEU A 93 -20.00 29.42 0.81
N VAL A 94 -19.84 29.03 2.08
CA VAL A 94 -19.59 29.96 3.19
C VAL A 94 -18.37 29.48 3.98
N PRO A 95 -17.27 30.24 3.97
CA PRO A 95 -17.00 31.44 3.19
C PRO A 95 -16.96 31.15 1.67
N PRO A 96 -17.26 32.16 0.84
CA PRO A 96 -17.25 32.01 -0.62
C PRO A 96 -15.90 31.47 -1.13
N GLN A 97 -15.95 30.57 -2.10
CA GLN A 97 -14.76 30.06 -2.77
C GLN A 97 -14.67 30.65 -4.19
N ARG A 98 -13.45 30.74 -4.70
CA ARG A 98 -13.20 31.27 -6.03
C ARG A 98 -13.96 30.47 -7.10
N GLY A 99 -14.57 31.18 -8.04
CA GLY A 99 -15.23 30.59 -9.20
C GLY A 99 -14.26 29.93 -10.18
N GLY A 100 -14.82 29.13 -11.09
CA GLY A 100 -14.07 28.46 -12.13
C GLY A 100 -13.73 29.37 -13.34
N ARG A 101 -13.07 28.75 -14.30
CA ARG A 101 -12.79 29.34 -15.62
C ARG A 101 -13.04 28.34 -16.75
N VAL A 102 -13.29 28.86 -17.95
CA VAL A 102 -13.33 28.03 -19.16
C VAL A 102 -11.92 27.86 -19.70
N VAL A 103 -11.60 26.65 -20.11
CA VAL A 103 -10.34 26.31 -20.81
C VAL A 103 -10.65 25.53 -22.07
N GLU A 104 -9.75 25.56 -23.04
CA GLU A 104 -9.89 24.80 -24.27
C GLU A 104 -8.67 23.91 -24.47
N ILE A 105 -8.92 22.60 -24.63
CA ILE A 105 -7.90 21.61 -24.94
C ILE A 105 -8.31 20.91 -26.23
N ASP A 106 -7.42 20.93 -27.21
CA ASP A 106 -7.60 20.30 -28.53
C ASP A 106 -8.94 20.65 -29.21
N GLY A 107 -9.36 21.93 -29.06
CA GLY A 107 -10.62 22.44 -29.60
C GLY A 107 -11.86 22.05 -28.76
N VAL A 108 -11.68 21.41 -27.62
CA VAL A 108 -12.76 21.00 -26.70
C VAL A 108 -12.85 21.96 -25.51
N ARG A 109 -14.02 22.56 -25.31
CA ARG A 109 -14.28 23.51 -24.22
C ARG A 109 -14.58 22.76 -22.90
N LEU A 110 -13.77 22.99 -21.89
CA LEU A 110 -13.89 22.41 -20.55
C LEU A 110 -14.12 23.51 -19.51
N ILE A 111 -14.62 23.12 -18.32
CA ILE A 111 -14.74 24.01 -17.17
C ILE A 111 -13.76 23.53 -16.09
N LEU A 112 -12.95 24.45 -15.58
CA LEU A 112 -11.88 24.19 -14.63
C LEU A 112 -12.11 24.96 -13.32
N PHE A 113 -11.98 24.27 -12.19
CA PHE A 113 -11.93 24.87 -10.86
C PHE A 113 -10.61 24.49 -10.20
N GLU A 114 -9.80 25.49 -9.89
CA GLU A 114 -8.56 25.35 -9.12
C GLU A 114 -8.82 25.82 -7.70
N VAL A 115 -8.92 24.88 -6.77
CA VAL A 115 -9.38 25.12 -5.40
C VAL A 115 -8.18 25.11 -4.45
N ALA A 116 -7.94 26.22 -3.77
CA ALA A 116 -6.98 26.26 -2.68
C ALA A 116 -7.62 25.70 -1.38
N PRO A 117 -6.82 25.06 -0.50
CA PRO A 117 -7.33 24.69 0.81
C PRO A 117 -7.76 25.93 1.59
N ALA A 118 -8.98 25.93 2.11
CA ALA A 118 -9.48 27.03 2.91
C ALA A 118 -8.85 26.98 4.33
N PRO A 119 -8.60 28.13 4.98
CA PRO A 119 -8.02 28.15 6.33
C PRO A 119 -8.99 27.66 7.41
N ARG A 120 -10.28 27.68 7.16
CA ARG A 120 -11.36 27.22 8.04
C ARG A 120 -12.37 26.41 7.25
N ALA A 121 -13.25 25.71 7.98
CA ALA A 121 -14.30 24.93 7.39
C ALA A 121 -15.18 25.76 6.45
N VAL A 122 -15.51 25.21 5.29
CA VAL A 122 -16.36 25.77 4.25
C VAL A 122 -17.67 24.98 4.23
N MET A 123 -18.78 25.68 4.42
CA MET A 123 -20.12 25.10 4.43
C MET A 123 -20.79 25.26 3.07
N VAL A 124 -21.45 24.24 2.60
CA VAL A 124 -22.45 24.34 1.52
C VAL A 124 -23.78 24.79 2.14
N GLN A 125 -24.31 25.91 1.69
CA GLN A 125 -25.58 26.44 2.23
C GLN A 125 -26.71 25.41 2.09
N GLY A 126 -27.23 24.96 3.25
CA GLY A 126 -28.32 24.00 3.33
C GLY A 126 -27.92 22.51 3.22
N ASP A 127 -26.62 22.20 3.08
CA ASP A 127 -26.15 20.82 2.81
C ASP A 127 -24.96 20.36 3.67
N GLY A 128 -24.45 21.20 4.56
CA GLY A 128 -23.41 20.86 5.53
C GLY A 128 -21.98 21.11 5.05
N PHE A 129 -21.04 20.26 5.51
CA PHE A 129 -19.61 20.44 5.34
C PHE A 129 -19.01 19.25 4.57
N PRO A 130 -19.05 19.27 3.22
CA PRO A 130 -18.43 18.21 2.44
C PRO A 130 -16.91 18.25 2.62
N ARG A 131 -16.28 17.09 2.70
CA ARG A 131 -14.82 16.92 2.75
C ARG A 131 -14.40 15.84 1.78
N ARG A 132 -13.25 16.03 1.14
CA ARG A 132 -12.65 15.03 0.26
C ARG A 132 -11.73 14.10 1.04
N ASP A 133 -11.79 12.82 0.68
CA ASP A 133 -10.87 11.78 1.15
C ASP A 133 -10.58 10.82 -0.01
N GLY A 134 -9.35 10.89 -0.55
CA GLY A 134 -8.99 10.22 -1.80
C GLY A 134 -9.81 10.72 -2.99
N ASP A 135 -10.55 9.83 -3.64
CA ASP A 135 -11.46 10.09 -4.76
C ASP A 135 -12.91 10.36 -4.31
N SER A 136 -13.20 10.18 -3.03
CA SER A 136 -14.55 10.24 -2.48
C SER A 136 -14.85 11.55 -1.76
N VAL A 137 -16.13 11.95 -1.77
CA VAL A 137 -16.66 13.10 -1.01
C VAL A 137 -17.62 12.59 0.05
N PHE A 138 -17.44 13.02 1.28
CA PHE A 138 -18.32 12.66 2.41
C PHE A 138 -18.69 13.88 3.25
N GLN A 139 -19.74 13.77 4.04
CA GLN A 139 -20.15 14.83 4.97
C GLN A 139 -19.34 14.74 6.27
N SER A 140 -18.89 15.88 6.75
CA SER A 140 -18.11 16.03 7.97
C SER A 140 -18.74 17.08 8.89
N SER A 141 -18.11 17.39 10.02
CA SER A 141 -18.53 18.47 10.89
C SER A 141 -17.57 19.65 10.82
N GLU A 142 -18.11 20.86 11.08
CA GLU A 142 -17.29 22.07 11.16
C GLU A 142 -16.15 21.93 12.18
N GLU A 143 -16.47 21.37 13.34
CA GLU A 143 -15.51 21.19 14.42
C GLU A 143 -14.37 20.25 14.02
N LEU A 144 -14.68 19.12 13.36
CA LEU A 144 -13.67 18.16 12.91
C LEU A 144 -12.79 18.76 11.83
N ILE A 145 -13.37 19.44 10.82
CA ILE A 145 -12.60 20.09 9.77
C ILE A 145 -11.68 21.16 10.34
N ASN A 146 -12.17 22.02 11.24
CA ASN A 146 -11.35 23.06 11.85
C ASN A 146 -10.24 22.45 12.72
N ARG A 147 -10.51 21.38 13.47
CA ARG A 147 -9.50 20.65 14.25
C ARG A 147 -8.39 20.09 13.37
N VAL A 148 -8.74 19.49 12.24
CA VAL A 148 -7.75 18.95 11.27
C VAL A 148 -6.95 20.08 10.63
N LYS A 149 -7.61 21.18 10.26
CA LYS A 149 -6.93 22.36 9.70
C LYS A 149 -6.01 23.04 10.71
N ASP A 150 -6.41 23.15 11.95
CA ASP A 150 -5.58 23.70 13.03
C ASP A 150 -4.38 22.78 13.31
N ALA A 151 -4.58 21.47 13.32
CA ALA A 151 -3.50 20.49 13.40
C ALA A 151 -2.57 20.59 12.20
N GLY A 152 -3.12 20.74 10.97
CA GLY A 152 -2.35 20.92 9.74
C GLY A 152 -1.55 22.22 9.68
N LEU A 153 -2.09 23.34 10.18
CA LEU A 153 -1.37 24.62 10.29
C LEU A 153 -0.18 24.55 11.24
N ILE A 154 -0.32 23.78 12.33
CA ILE A 154 0.75 23.52 13.31
C ILE A 154 1.70 22.44 12.78
N ALA A 155 1.19 21.43 12.08
CA ALA A 155 1.88 20.18 11.77
C ALA A 155 2.38 20.06 10.32
N SER A 156 2.22 21.06 9.45
CA SER A 156 2.77 20.98 8.08
C SER A 156 4.07 21.78 7.92
N PRO A 157 5.14 21.36 8.61
CA PRO A 157 6.44 22.03 8.51
C PRO A 157 7.02 21.94 7.10
N GLU A 158 6.64 20.95 6.30
CA GLU A 158 7.05 20.84 4.87
C GLU A 158 6.71 22.10 4.05
N ALA A 159 5.71 22.87 4.51
CA ALA A 159 5.27 24.10 3.85
C ALA A 159 6.05 25.35 4.28
N ARG A 160 6.86 25.26 5.32
CA ARG A 160 7.66 26.39 5.80
C ARG A 160 8.76 26.73 4.81
N VAL A 161 9.15 28.01 4.79
CA VAL A 161 10.30 28.46 3.99
C VAL A 161 11.57 27.81 4.50
N ALA A 162 12.33 27.22 3.60
CA ALA A 162 13.61 26.63 3.92
C ALA A 162 14.75 27.67 3.97
N ARG A 163 15.84 27.32 4.66
CA ARG A 163 17.08 28.09 4.68
C ARG A 163 18.08 27.64 3.60
N ALA A 164 17.61 26.86 2.61
CA ALA A 164 18.40 26.27 1.56
C ALA A 164 18.20 27.00 0.24
N GLU A 165 19.17 26.89 -0.62
CA GLU A 165 19.14 27.36 -2.01
C GLU A 165 18.99 26.18 -2.98
N LEU A 166 18.65 26.48 -4.24
CA LEU A 166 18.49 25.46 -5.28
C LEU A 166 19.77 24.59 -5.46
N ALA A 167 20.95 25.19 -5.27
CA ALA A 167 22.23 24.50 -5.35
C ALA A 167 22.45 23.41 -4.27
N ASP A 168 21.71 23.47 -3.16
CA ASP A 168 21.78 22.46 -2.09
C ASP A 168 21.04 21.17 -2.46
N LEU A 169 20.13 21.24 -3.42
CA LEU A 169 19.35 20.09 -3.88
C LEU A 169 20.20 19.16 -4.77
N ASP A 170 19.92 17.87 -4.71
CA ASP A 170 20.41 16.89 -5.66
C ASP A 170 19.58 16.97 -6.96
N GLU A 171 20.11 17.65 -7.94
CA GLU A 171 19.45 17.84 -9.23
C GLU A 171 19.11 16.50 -9.91
N THR A 172 19.93 15.49 -9.75
CA THR A 172 19.70 14.16 -10.34
C THR A 172 18.44 13.53 -9.75
N LEU A 173 18.27 13.66 -8.44
CA LEU A 173 17.10 13.13 -7.75
C LEU A 173 15.82 13.90 -8.08
N VAL A 174 15.90 15.24 -8.21
CA VAL A 174 14.77 16.06 -8.67
C VAL A 174 14.37 15.65 -10.09
N ARG A 175 15.32 15.49 -11.02
CA ARG A 175 15.05 15.04 -12.40
C ARG A 175 14.43 13.64 -12.44
N ARG A 176 14.91 12.71 -11.58
CA ARG A 176 14.30 11.38 -11.43
C ARG A 176 12.82 11.49 -11.01
N ALA A 177 12.50 12.40 -10.08
CA ALA A 177 11.11 12.63 -9.67
C ALA A 177 10.26 13.26 -10.78
N MET A 178 10.83 14.21 -11.53
CA MET A 178 10.19 14.82 -12.70
C MET A 178 9.84 13.75 -13.76
N GLU A 179 10.82 12.92 -14.13
CA GLU A 179 10.63 11.85 -15.13
C GLU A 179 9.58 10.84 -14.69
N ALA A 180 9.65 10.38 -13.44
CA ALA A 180 8.71 9.43 -12.86
C ALA A 180 7.28 10.02 -12.78
N GLY A 181 7.15 11.32 -12.49
CA GLY A 181 5.88 12.04 -12.50
C GLY A 181 5.41 12.51 -13.89
N GLY A 182 6.15 12.16 -14.97
CA GLY A 182 5.82 12.58 -16.33
C GLY A 182 5.95 14.09 -16.60
N PHE A 183 6.73 14.81 -15.78
CA PHE A 183 6.90 16.25 -15.92
C PHE A 183 8.03 16.59 -16.90
N THR A 184 7.72 17.39 -17.94
CA THR A 184 8.66 17.73 -19.03
C THR A 184 9.17 19.17 -18.97
N GLY A 185 8.76 19.97 -17.97
CA GLY A 185 9.15 21.36 -17.80
C GLY A 185 10.54 21.58 -17.21
N LYS A 186 10.82 22.81 -16.76
CA LYS A 186 12.05 23.13 -16.03
C LYS A 186 11.97 22.62 -14.59
N LEU A 187 13.11 22.38 -13.96
CA LEU A 187 13.22 21.94 -12.58
C LEU A 187 12.52 22.90 -11.60
N ASP A 188 12.69 24.21 -11.80
CA ASP A 188 12.05 25.23 -10.99
C ASP A 188 10.53 25.16 -11.07
N ASP A 189 10.00 24.93 -12.28
CA ASP A 189 8.56 24.84 -12.52
C ASP A 189 7.97 23.59 -11.84
N TYR A 190 8.71 22.47 -11.86
CA TYR A 190 8.35 21.27 -11.13
C TYR A 190 8.24 21.53 -9.62
N LEU A 191 9.27 22.15 -9.02
CA LEU A 191 9.26 22.45 -7.59
C LEU A 191 8.09 23.36 -7.20
N VAL A 192 7.79 24.35 -8.04
CA VAL A 192 6.65 25.25 -7.82
C VAL A 192 5.32 24.51 -7.95
N GLU A 193 5.14 23.72 -9.01
CA GLU A 193 3.91 22.94 -9.24
C GLU A 193 3.64 21.94 -8.12
N ARG A 194 4.70 21.35 -7.55
CA ARG A 194 4.60 20.46 -6.38
C ARG A 194 4.50 21.22 -5.05
N ARG A 195 4.45 22.56 -5.09
CA ARG A 195 4.41 23.46 -3.92
C ARG A 195 5.61 23.23 -2.98
N LEU A 196 6.72 22.82 -3.54
CA LEU A 196 8.00 22.65 -2.86
C LEU A 196 8.86 23.93 -2.93
N ALA A 197 8.48 24.88 -3.77
CA ALA A 197 9.08 26.20 -3.88
C ALA A 197 8.02 27.26 -4.23
N ASP A 198 8.34 28.53 -4.00
CA ASP A 198 7.58 29.68 -4.49
C ASP A 198 8.47 30.58 -5.34
N ARG A 199 7.89 31.22 -6.36
CA ARG A 199 8.54 32.33 -7.07
C ARG A 199 8.29 33.65 -6.36
N ARG A 200 9.35 34.38 -6.05
CA ARG A 200 9.30 35.73 -5.52
C ARG A 200 10.11 36.66 -6.44
N GLY A 201 9.45 37.25 -7.43
CA GLY A 201 10.13 37.92 -8.55
C GLY A 201 10.99 36.91 -9.32
N ASP A 202 12.28 37.20 -9.49
CA ASP A 202 13.22 36.30 -10.17
C ASP A 202 13.82 35.21 -9.24
N ALA A 203 13.54 35.27 -7.93
CA ALA A 203 14.08 34.32 -6.96
C ALA A 203 13.14 33.13 -6.73
N LEU A 204 13.72 31.94 -6.63
CA LEU A 204 13.05 30.72 -6.18
C LEU A 204 13.29 30.55 -4.68
N VAL A 205 12.20 30.47 -3.90
CA VAL A 205 12.25 30.27 -2.45
C VAL A 205 11.79 28.87 -2.13
N LEU A 206 12.71 28.03 -1.66
CA LEU A 206 12.43 26.63 -1.32
C LEU A 206 11.58 26.49 -0.06
N ARG A 207 10.81 25.43 -0.02
CA ARG A 207 10.08 24.97 1.15
C ARG A 207 10.83 23.82 1.84
N GLN A 208 10.63 23.61 3.15
CA GLN A 208 11.32 22.54 3.90
C GLN A 208 11.09 21.16 3.28
N GLY A 209 9.90 20.90 2.73
CA GLY A 209 9.61 19.66 2.01
C GLY A 209 10.55 19.38 0.83
N ALA A 210 10.99 20.41 0.09
CA ALA A 210 11.96 20.26 -0.99
C ALA A 210 13.34 19.84 -0.44
N VAL A 211 13.75 20.45 0.66
CA VAL A 211 15.03 20.14 1.33
C VAL A 211 15.04 18.71 1.85
N TRP A 212 13.96 18.31 2.53
CA TRP A 212 13.87 16.94 3.06
C TRP A 212 13.81 15.87 1.99
N LEU A 213 13.18 16.16 0.85
CA LEU A 213 13.08 15.23 -0.27
C LEU A 213 14.38 15.15 -1.08
N PHE A 214 15.10 16.27 -1.28
CA PHE A 214 16.08 16.37 -2.34
C PHE A 214 17.43 16.94 -1.94
N ALA A 215 17.61 17.54 -0.74
CA ALA A 215 18.91 18.13 -0.40
C ALA A 215 19.95 17.05 -0.12
N ARG A 216 21.21 17.30 -0.56
CA ARG A 216 22.33 16.40 -0.29
C ARG A 216 22.64 16.25 1.19
N SER A 217 22.37 17.28 1.99
CA SER A 217 22.64 17.35 3.43
C SER A 217 21.43 17.87 4.19
N ALA A 218 20.25 17.29 3.95
CA ALA A 218 18.98 17.76 4.51
C ALA A 218 18.99 17.84 6.04
N GLY A 219 19.63 16.89 6.72
CA GLY A 219 19.78 16.89 8.18
C GLY A 219 20.58 18.06 8.71
N ALA A 220 21.67 18.43 8.04
CA ALA A 220 22.51 19.54 8.45
C ALA A 220 21.87 20.92 8.21
N ILE A 221 20.99 21.03 7.20
CA ILE A 221 20.39 22.31 6.80
C ILE A 221 19.16 22.63 7.64
N GLU A 222 18.21 21.68 7.77
CA GLU A 222 16.88 21.99 8.31
C GLU A 222 16.42 21.11 9.47
N HIS A 223 16.89 19.85 9.57
CA HIS A 223 16.33 18.91 10.54
C HIS A 223 17.39 17.91 11.03
N PRO A 224 18.01 18.14 12.20
CA PRO A 224 19.18 17.38 12.68
C PRO A 224 18.94 15.89 12.86
N ASN A 225 17.67 15.48 13.07
CA ASN A 225 17.27 14.08 13.19
C ASN A 225 16.44 13.58 11.97
N LEU A 226 16.67 14.19 10.80
CA LEU A 226 16.14 13.64 9.54
C LEU A 226 16.96 12.39 9.18
N GLY A 227 16.42 11.23 9.49
CA GLY A 227 17.12 9.97 9.27
C GLY A 227 16.42 8.80 9.94
N ALA A 228 17.06 7.65 9.85
CA ALA A 228 16.60 6.42 10.48
C ALA A 228 17.72 5.72 11.24
N ARG A 229 17.38 5.09 12.35
CA ARG A 229 18.27 4.21 13.12
C ARG A 229 17.74 2.80 13.08
N VAL A 230 18.64 1.86 12.86
CA VAL A 230 18.33 0.43 12.85
C VAL A 230 19.06 -0.25 13.99
N PHE A 231 18.32 -1.09 14.72
CA PHE A 231 18.84 -1.83 15.87
C PHE A 231 18.50 -3.31 15.71
N ARG A 232 19.43 -4.18 16.09
CA ARG A 232 19.19 -5.61 16.25
C ARG A 232 19.28 -5.97 17.73
N VAL A 233 18.24 -6.60 18.25
CA VAL A 233 18.20 -7.14 19.61
C VAL A 233 18.35 -8.67 19.54
N ASN A 234 19.37 -9.22 20.20
CA ASN A 234 19.53 -10.66 20.32
C ASN A 234 18.64 -11.15 21.48
N GLY A 235 17.45 -11.62 21.15
CA GLY A 235 16.39 -12.01 22.08
C GLY A 235 15.09 -11.23 21.85
N THR A 236 14.15 -11.41 22.74
CA THR A 236 12.80 -10.81 22.69
C THR A 236 12.67 -9.55 23.54
N GLU A 237 13.67 -9.27 24.38
CA GLU A 237 13.69 -8.11 25.28
C GLU A 237 15.04 -7.41 25.23
N GLN A 238 15.03 -6.09 25.36
CA GLN A 238 16.25 -5.30 25.48
C GLN A 238 16.87 -5.47 26.86
N ARG A 239 18.17 -5.68 26.90
CA ARG A 239 18.96 -5.72 28.14
C ARG A 239 19.97 -4.58 28.17
N THR A 240 20.20 -4.05 29.35
CA THR A 240 21.12 -2.93 29.60
C THR A 240 22.35 -3.36 30.41
N GLY A 241 23.32 -2.48 30.52
CA GLY A 241 24.55 -2.74 31.30
C GLY A 241 25.43 -3.83 30.69
N ALA A 242 26.04 -4.66 31.55
CA ALA A 242 26.97 -5.72 31.14
C ALA A 242 26.32 -6.83 30.29
N SER A 243 25.00 -6.96 30.37
CA SER A 243 24.21 -7.95 29.60
C SER A 243 23.59 -7.35 28.34
N ARG A 244 24.04 -6.17 27.89
CA ARG A 244 23.51 -5.51 26.69
C ARG A 244 23.52 -6.44 25.49
N ASN A 245 22.38 -6.61 24.86
CA ASN A 245 22.16 -7.47 23.72
C ASN A 245 21.70 -6.73 22.47
N VAL A 246 21.86 -5.41 22.45
CA VAL A 246 21.49 -4.53 21.34
C VAL A 246 22.71 -4.22 20.52
N GLN A 247 22.63 -4.47 19.22
CA GLN A 247 23.58 -4.03 18.21
C GLN A 247 23.03 -2.79 17.52
N ASP A 248 23.78 -1.69 17.59
CA ASP A 248 23.47 -0.44 16.90
C ASP A 248 24.16 -0.46 15.52
N PHE A 249 23.45 -0.05 14.49
CA PHE A 249 24.02 0.15 13.16
C PHE A 249 24.29 1.63 12.90
N PRO A 250 25.21 1.95 11.96
CA PRO A 250 25.47 3.32 11.57
C PRO A 250 24.17 4.05 11.20
N TRP A 251 24.09 5.30 11.63
CA TRP A 251 23.01 6.21 11.30
C TRP A 251 22.80 6.31 9.80
N ILE A 252 21.55 6.24 9.36
CA ILE A 252 21.16 6.41 7.97
C ILE A 252 20.63 7.84 7.83
N GLU A 253 21.45 8.70 7.23
CA GLU A 253 21.17 10.12 7.06
C GLU A 253 21.16 10.52 5.58
N GLY A 254 20.62 11.69 5.28
CA GLY A 254 20.48 12.24 3.94
C GLY A 254 19.12 12.82 3.72
N ASN A 255 18.68 12.89 2.48
CA ASN A 255 17.30 13.19 2.14
C ASN A 255 16.40 11.95 2.33
N LEU A 256 15.08 12.16 2.30
CA LEU A 256 14.12 11.09 2.59
C LEU A 256 14.25 9.89 1.64
N VAL A 257 14.58 10.13 0.37
CA VAL A 257 14.76 9.03 -0.59
C VAL A 257 15.98 8.20 -0.25
N THR A 258 17.10 8.86 0.07
CA THR A 258 18.35 8.19 0.52
C THR A 258 18.11 7.42 1.82
N VAL A 259 17.40 8.01 2.78
CA VAL A 259 17.07 7.36 4.05
C VAL A 259 16.19 6.12 3.83
N LEU A 260 15.17 6.22 2.97
CA LEU A 260 14.31 5.08 2.61
C LEU A 260 15.10 3.94 1.96
N GLU A 261 15.95 4.26 0.98
CA GLU A 261 16.75 3.27 0.25
C GLU A 261 17.75 2.60 1.19
N GLY A 262 18.47 3.37 2.00
CA GLY A 262 19.45 2.86 2.97
C GLY A 262 18.82 2.03 4.09
N ALA A 263 17.67 2.45 4.62
CA ALA A 263 16.95 1.69 5.63
C ALA A 263 16.41 0.37 5.05
N ARG A 264 15.86 0.40 3.83
CA ARG A 264 15.41 -0.80 3.12
C ARG A 264 16.53 -1.80 2.92
N GLU A 265 17.69 -1.35 2.46
CA GLU A 265 18.87 -2.20 2.28
C GLU A 265 19.33 -2.81 3.62
N ARG A 266 19.41 -1.99 4.68
CA ARG A 266 19.80 -2.43 6.00
C ARG A 266 18.81 -3.45 6.58
N ILE A 267 17.52 -3.20 6.53
CA ILE A 267 16.50 -4.14 7.02
C ILE A 267 16.57 -5.44 6.21
N SER A 268 16.67 -5.37 4.88
CA SER A 268 16.79 -6.55 4.02
C SER A 268 18.00 -7.42 4.36
N SER A 269 19.11 -6.82 4.79
CA SER A 269 20.31 -7.56 5.20
C SER A 269 20.21 -8.22 6.57
N LEU A 270 19.25 -7.77 7.41
CA LEU A 270 19.08 -8.24 8.79
C LEU A 270 17.88 -9.19 8.95
N VAL A 271 16.89 -9.08 8.08
CA VAL A 271 15.73 -9.98 8.05
C VAL A 271 16.23 -11.38 7.68
N ARG A 272 15.96 -12.33 8.58
CA ARG A 272 16.35 -13.72 8.36
C ARG A 272 15.47 -14.36 7.30
N ALA A 273 16.05 -15.27 6.54
CA ALA A 273 15.30 -16.15 5.66
C ALA A 273 15.45 -17.58 6.15
N SER A 274 14.34 -18.28 6.24
CA SER A 274 14.35 -19.73 6.49
C SER A 274 14.23 -20.47 5.18
N THR A 275 15.14 -21.39 4.94
CA THR A 275 15.07 -22.27 3.79
C THR A 275 14.13 -23.43 4.12
N LYS A 276 12.93 -23.42 3.54
CA LYS A 276 11.95 -24.51 3.69
C LYS A 276 11.84 -25.30 2.41
N LEU A 277 11.76 -26.62 2.54
CA LEU A 277 11.48 -27.50 1.42
C LEU A 277 10.00 -27.37 1.02
N HIS A 278 9.74 -26.75 -0.13
CA HIS A 278 8.39 -26.64 -0.67
C HIS A 278 8.33 -27.47 -1.96
N ASP A 279 7.47 -28.48 -1.98
CA ASP A 279 7.46 -29.54 -3.00
C ASP A 279 8.82 -30.27 -3.05
N LEU A 280 9.59 -30.10 -4.10
CA LEU A 280 10.93 -30.67 -4.26
C LEU A 280 12.03 -29.59 -4.21
N PHE A 281 11.67 -28.35 -3.86
CA PHE A 281 12.59 -27.22 -3.90
C PHE A 281 12.71 -26.54 -2.54
N PHE A 282 13.92 -26.14 -2.22
CA PHE A 282 14.16 -25.22 -1.12
C PHE A 282 13.73 -23.82 -1.56
N ARG A 283 12.76 -23.24 -0.85
CA ARG A 283 12.42 -21.83 -0.98
C ARG A 283 12.91 -21.08 0.23
N GLU A 284 13.61 -20.00 -0.02
CA GLU A 284 13.88 -19.02 1.02
C GLU A 284 12.59 -18.25 1.30
N THR A 285 12.13 -18.37 2.52
CA THR A 285 10.97 -17.61 3.01
C THR A 285 11.48 -16.63 4.04
N PRO A 286 11.40 -15.32 3.78
CA PRO A 286 11.80 -14.33 4.77
C PRO A 286 10.88 -14.41 5.99
N GLU A 287 11.44 -14.09 7.16
CA GLU A 287 10.67 -14.10 8.43
C GLU A 287 9.54 -13.06 8.45
N TYR A 288 9.63 -12.01 7.61
CA TYR A 288 8.58 -11.02 7.38
C TYR A 288 8.36 -10.84 5.88
N PRO A 289 7.10 -10.68 5.41
CA PRO A 289 6.83 -10.32 4.02
C PRO A 289 7.50 -8.99 3.67
N PRO A 290 8.29 -8.93 2.58
CA PRO A 290 8.98 -7.69 2.22
C PRO A 290 8.05 -6.48 2.07
N LEU A 291 6.88 -6.66 1.46
CA LEU A 291 5.90 -5.57 1.28
C LEU A 291 5.38 -5.05 2.62
N ALA A 292 5.20 -5.90 3.64
CA ALA A 292 4.66 -5.47 4.93
C ALA A 292 5.62 -4.52 5.67
N TRP A 293 6.89 -4.87 5.82
CA TRP A 293 7.82 -3.99 6.52
C TRP A 293 8.27 -2.79 5.69
N GLN A 294 8.31 -2.91 4.34
CA GLN A 294 8.59 -1.76 3.46
C GLN A 294 7.47 -0.72 3.56
N GLU A 295 6.22 -1.14 3.59
CA GLU A 295 5.07 -0.25 3.78
C GLU A 295 5.14 0.45 5.15
N ALA A 296 5.47 -0.29 6.24
CA ALA A 296 5.67 0.30 7.56
C ALA A 296 6.78 1.38 7.55
N LEU A 297 7.91 1.12 6.88
CA LEU A 297 9.01 2.07 6.74
C LEU A 297 8.62 3.32 5.94
N VAL A 298 7.98 3.14 4.78
CA VAL A 298 7.53 4.26 3.93
C VAL A 298 6.54 5.14 4.70
N ASN A 299 5.55 4.53 5.35
CA ASN A 299 4.57 5.26 6.15
C ASN A 299 5.21 5.99 7.32
N ALA A 300 6.19 5.38 7.99
CA ALA A 300 6.90 6.01 9.11
C ALA A 300 7.63 7.30 8.71
N LEU A 301 8.17 7.38 7.49
CA LEU A 301 8.85 8.57 6.97
C LEU A 301 7.88 9.54 6.30
N ALA A 302 6.92 9.05 5.50
CA ALA A 302 5.98 9.92 4.80
C ALA A 302 5.02 10.65 5.74
N HIS A 303 4.58 10.01 6.83
CA HIS A 303 3.61 10.57 7.79
C HIS A 303 4.22 11.02 9.12
N ARG A 304 5.55 11.03 9.24
CA ARG A 304 6.27 11.53 10.41
C ARG A 304 5.85 12.95 10.76
N ASP A 305 5.81 13.24 12.06
CA ASP A 305 5.71 14.62 12.54
C ASP A 305 7.09 15.29 12.53
N TYR A 306 7.33 16.08 11.49
CA TYR A 306 8.58 16.81 11.32
C TYR A 306 8.72 18.04 12.24
N THR A 307 7.73 18.34 13.09
CA THR A 307 7.90 19.32 14.17
C THR A 307 8.71 18.76 15.34
N ILE A 308 8.81 17.42 15.43
CA ILE A 308 9.57 16.73 16.46
C ILE A 308 11.01 16.54 15.99
N GLU A 309 11.83 17.55 16.22
CA GLU A 309 13.23 17.56 15.78
C GLU A 309 14.16 16.73 16.67
N SER A 310 13.73 16.38 17.89
CA SER A 310 14.57 15.66 18.88
C SER A 310 14.65 14.14 18.66
N ARG A 311 13.88 13.57 17.76
CA ARG A 311 13.76 12.12 17.52
C ARG A 311 13.83 11.79 16.03
N CYS A 312 14.31 10.58 15.71
CA CYS A 312 14.30 10.03 14.35
C CYS A 312 13.33 8.85 14.24
N VAL A 313 13.18 8.31 13.04
CA VAL A 313 12.53 7.02 12.82
C VAL A 313 13.45 5.93 13.34
N GLU A 314 12.92 5.01 14.14
CA GLU A 314 13.65 3.89 14.69
C GLU A 314 13.07 2.56 14.23
N ILE A 315 13.95 1.64 13.82
CA ILE A 315 13.60 0.29 13.39
C ILE A 315 14.31 -0.69 14.33
N TRP A 316 13.52 -1.50 15.04
CA TRP A 316 14.00 -2.48 16.00
C TRP A 316 13.69 -3.90 15.54
N LEU A 317 14.72 -4.70 15.29
CA LEU A 317 14.58 -6.11 14.93
C LEU A 317 14.90 -6.96 16.16
N TYR A 318 13.88 -7.63 16.69
CA TYR A 318 13.98 -8.65 17.74
C TYR A 318 13.99 -10.06 17.14
N ASP A 319 14.11 -11.09 17.99
CA ASP A 319 14.01 -12.46 17.50
C ASP A 319 12.58 -12.88 17.17
N ASP A 320 11.58 -12.23 17.75
CA ASP A 320 10.14 -12.51 17.61
C ASP A 320 9.35 -11.44 16.83
N ARG A 321 9.92 -10.25 16.61
CA ARG A 321 9.20 -9.14 15.99
C ARG A 321 10.12 -8.08 15.37
N LEU A 322 9.52 -7.30 14.48
CA LEU A 322 10.09 -6.07 13.92
C LEU A 322 9.19 -4.91 14.32
N GLU A 323 9.74 -3.87 14.93
CA GLU A 323 9.07 -2.63 15.32
C GLU A 323 9.56 -1.47 14.45
N VAL A 324 8.64 -0.68 13.91
CA VAL A 324 8.94 0.58 13.22
C VAL A 324 8.25 1.71 13.98
N LYS A 325 9.05 2.63 14.51
CA LYS A 325 8.62 3.75 15.35
C LYS A 325 8.82 5.07 14.63
N SER A 326 7.75 5.83 14.49
CA SER A 326 7.75 7.14 13.86
C SER A 326 7.37 8.23 14.86
N PRO A 327 8.13 9.33 14.96
CA PRO A 327 7.77 10.46 15.81
C PRO A 327 6.43 11.09 15.37
N GLY A 328 5.53 11.27 16.34
CA GLY A 328 4.21 11.89 16.18
C GLY A 328 3.05 10.92 16.31
N ALA A 329 1.92 11.40 16.82
CA ALA A 329 0.67 10.65 16.89
C ALA A 329 0.02 10.49 15.52
N LEU A 330 -1.00 9.66 15.38
CA LEU A 330 -1.91 9.71 14.23
C LEU A 330 -2.58 11.10 14.13
N LEU A 331 -3.04 11.44 12.94
CA LEU A 331 -3.87 12.63 12.75
C LEU A 331 -5.16 12.51 13.56
N PRO A 332 -5.75 13.63 14.03
CA PRO A 332 -6.91 13.60 14.93
C PRO A 332 -8.15 12.89 14.40
N ASP A 333 -8.27 12.78 13.10
CA ASP A 333 -9.37 12.14 12.38
C ASP A 333 -9.08 10.68 11.99
N VAL A 334 -7.91 10.16 12.35
CA VAL A 334 -7.49 8.79 12.04
C VAL A 334 -7.46 7.96 13.32
N LEU A 335 -8.26 6.91 13.39
CA LEU A 335 -8.30 5.98 14.51
C LEU A 335 -7.56 4.69 14.17
N VAL A 336 -6.86 4.12 15.15
CA VAL A 336 -6.19 2.81 15.01
C VAL A 336 -7.20 1.73 14.62
N GLU A 337 -8.41 1.79 15.18
CA GLU A 337 -9.50 0.85 14.90
C GLU A 337 -9.93 0.88 13.43
N ASP A 338 -9.96 2.05 12.79
CA ASP A 338 -10.31 2.20 11.39
C ASP A 338 -9.22 1.60 10.48
N LEU A 339 -7.95 1.83 10.81
CA LEU A 339 -6.81 1.23 10.13
C LEU A 339 -6.84 -0.31 10.21
N LEU A 340 -7.09 -0.85 11.41
CA LEU A 340 -7.18 -2.30 11.62
C LEU A 340 -8.44 -2.92 10.99
N ALA A 341 -9.52 -2.15 10.86
CA ALA A 341 -10.73 -2.56 10.14
C ALA A 341 -10.57 -2.51 8.61
N ARG A 342 -9.38 -2.16 8.11
CA ARG A 342 -9.08 -2.01 6.66
C ARG A 342 -9.94 -0.97 5.97
N ARG A 343 -10.39 0.05 6.71
CA ARG A 343 -11.04 1.18 6.08
C ARG A 343 -9.99 1.98 5.32
N SER A 344 -10.33 2.40 4.12
CA SER A 344 -9.47 3.27 3.33
C SER A 344 -9.37 4.63 4.03
N VAL A 345 -8.17 4.98 4.49
CA VAL A 345 -7.90 6.26 5.14
C VAL A 345 -6.89 7.03 4.28
N HIS A 346 -7.29 8.17 3.76
CA HIS A 346 -6.50 9.00 2.86
C HIS A 346 -5.97 10.27 3.54
N ALA A 347 -5.65 10.20 4.82
CA ALA A 347 -5.10 11.33 5.55
C ALA A 347 -3.56 11.35 5.48
N SER A 348 -2.97 12.46 5.09
CA SER A 348 -1.52 12.64 5.07
C SER A 348 -1.11 13.86 5.88
N ARG A 349 -0.15 13.68 6.81
CA ARG A 349 0.46 14.79 7.54
C ARG A 349 1.33 15.66 6.65
N ASN A 350 2.00 15.06 5.67
CA ASN A 350 2.94 15.70 4.75
C ASN A 350 2.53 15.44 3.30
N PRO A 351 1.44 16.05 2.81
CA PRO A 351 0.86 15.73 1.50
C PRO A 351 1.79 16.01 0.31
N ARG A 352 2.70 16.99 0.43
CA ARG A 352 3.67 17.29 -0.64
C ARG A 352 4.74 16.21 -0.75
N ILE A 353 5.26 15.77 0.40
CA ILE A 353 6.20 14.65 0.50
C ILE A 353 5.55 13.38 -0.04
N ALA A 354 4.34 13.05 0.43
CA ALA A 354 3.61 11.87 0.00
C ALA A 354 3.36 11.87 -1.52
N ARG A 355 3.02 13.03 -2.12
CA ARG A 355 2.85 13.18 -3.56
C ARG A 355 4.12 12.82 -4.34
N VAL A 356 5.26 13.39 -3.94
CA VAL A 356 6.55 13.11 -4.61
C VAL A 356 6.98 11.65 -4.43
N LEU A 357 6.81 11.09 -3.25
CA LEU A 357 7.09 9.65 -3.03
C LEU A 357 6.20 8.75 -3.88
N THR A 358 4.95 9.18 -4.15
CA THR A 358 4.04 8.48 -5.07
C THR A 358 4.52 8.58 -6.52
N GLU A 359 4.92 9.77 -6.98
CA GLU A 359 5.49 9.97 -8.31
C GLU A 359 6.74 9.12 -8.52
N LEU A 360 7.61 9.00 -7.51
CA LEU A 360 8.78 8.12 -7.52
C LEU A 360 8.44 6.63 -7.49
N GLY A 361 7.16 6.25 -7.36
CA GLY A 361 6.72 4.86 -7.24
C GLY A 361 7.10 4.20 -5.90
N ILE A 362 7.51 4.99 -4.91
CA ILE A 362 7.88 4.53 -3.57
C ILE A 362 6.64 4.30 -2.71
N MET A 363 5.62 5.14 -2.89
CA MET A 363 4.36 5.12 -2.15
C MET A 363 3.17 5.01 -3.10
N ARG A 364 2.03 4.51 -2.61
CA ARG A 364 0.72 4.58 -3.29
C ARG A 364 -0.25 5.35 -2.43
N GLN A 365 -0.89 6.37 -2.98
CA GLN A 365 -1.85 7.25 -2.26
C GLN A 365 -3.30 6.74 -2.34
N GLN A 366 -3.52 5.43 -2.30
CA GLN A 366 -4.87 4.84 -2.40
C GLN A 366 -5.47 4.47 -1.05
N GLY A 367 -4.85 4.88 0.08
CA GLY A 367 -5.29 4.48 1.42
C GLY A 367 -5.17 2.97 1.70
N GLU A 368 -4.46 2.23 0.84
CA GLU A 368 -4.33 0.77 0.88
C GLU A 368 -3.09 0.27 1.62
N GLY A 369 -2.22 1.16 2.11
CA GLY A 369 -0.94 0.78 2.70
C GLY A 369 -1.09 -0.16 3.89
N ILE A 370 -1.86 0.24 4.91
CA ILE A 370 -2.14 -0.63 6.07
C ILE A 370 -2.98 -1.86 5.70
N PRO A 371 -4.08 -1.76 4.91
CA PRO A 371 -4.79 -2.93 4.42
C PRO A 371 -3.88 -3.95 3.73
N ARG A 372 -2.99 -3.51 2.86
CA ARG A 372 -2.02 -4.37 2.17
C ARG A 372 -1.01 -5.00 3.14
N MET A 373 -0.50 -4.23 4.10
CA MET A 373 0.39 -4.77 5.13
C MET A 373 -0.29 -5.91 5.90
N ILE A 374 -1.56 -5.74 6.28
CA ILE A 374 -2.37 -6.77 6.95
C ILE A 374 -2.51 -7.99 6.03
N GLU A 375 -2.85 -7.79 4.76
CA GLU A 375 -3.03 -8.87 3.79
C GLU A 375 -1.74 -9.68 3.57
N GLU A 376 -0.60 -9.02 3.40
CA GLU A 376 0.70 -9.66 3.23
C GLU A 376 1.10 -10.51 4.44
N MET A 377 0.85 -10.02 5.66
CA MET A 377 1.06 -10.79 6.88
C MET A 377 0.14 -12.02 6.93
N GLU A 378 -1.12 -11.86 6.57
CA GLU A 378 -2.10 -12.94 6.54
C GLU A 378 -1.77 -14.01 5.49
N ILE A 379 -1.39 -13.61 4.27
CA ILE A 379 -0.96 -14.53 3.19
C ILE A 379 0.27 -15.34 3.65
N SER A 380 1.13 -14.73 4.45
CA SER A 380 2.32 -15.37 5.03
C SER A 380 2.04 -16.16 6.30
N TRP A 381 0.78 -16.27 6.73
CA TRP A 381 0.34 -16.95 7.97
C TRP A 381 0.94 -16.36 9.25
N LEU A 382 1.23 -15.07 9.22
CA LEU A 382 1.71 -14.32 10.36
C LEU A 382 0.56 -13.52 11.00
N PRO A 383 0.67 -13.14 12.29
CA PRO A 383 -0.30 -12.27 12.94
C PRO A 383 -0.47 -10.95 12.17
N ALA A 384 -1.68 -10.39 12.21
CA ALA A 384 -1.88 -9.04 11.70
C ALA A 384 -0.96 -8.04 12.43
N PRO A 385 -0.54 -6.95 11.78
CA PRO A 385 0.26 -5.91 12.42
C PRO A 385 -0.41 -5.37 13.68
N GLU A 386 0.36 -5.16 14.73
CA GLU A 386 -0.06 -4.41 15.91
C GLU A 386 0.25 -2.94 15.65
N LEU A 387 -0.74 -2.06 15.85
CA LEU A 387 -0.61 -0.62 15.67
C LEU A 387 -0.83 0.05 17.01
N THR A 388 0.09 0.91 17.43
CA THR A 388 -0.06 1.72 18.63
C THR A 388 0.19 3.19 18.32
N SER A 389 -0.61 4.06 18.89
CA SER A 389 -0.47 5.51 18.75
C SER A 389 -0.48 6.17 20.12
N SER A 390 0.55 6.95 20.39
CA SER A 390 0.66 7.80 21.57
C SER A 390 0.79 9.27 21.14
N ALA A 391 0.75 10.21 22.07
CA ALA A 391 0.97 11.62 21.78
C ALA A 391 2.35 11.91 21.14
N ARG A 392 3.32 11.01 21.28
CA ARG A 392 4.71 11.22 20.85
C ARG A 392 5.16 10.35 19.70
N GLU A 393 4.46 9.23 19.45
CA GLU A 393 4.96 8.18 18.58
C GLU A 393 3.82 7.33 18.03
N PHE A 394 3.95 6.96 16.77
CA PHE A 394 3.18 5.89 16.14
C PHE A 394 4.12 4.70 15.89
N GLU A 395 3.69 3.51 16.29
CA GLU A 395 4.47 2.28 16.17
C GLU A 395 3.69 1.21 15.41
N VAL A 396 4.39 0.54 14.52
CA VAL A 396 3.94 -0.67 13.82
C VAL A 396 4.80 -1.83 14.28
N THR A 397 4.18 -2.88 14.83
CA THR A 397 4.85 -4.13 15.21
C THR A 397 4.41 -5.27 14.30
N LEU A 398 5.37 -5.90 13.64
CA LEU A 398 5.20 -7.11 12.82
C LEU A 398 5.79 -8.30 13.58
N ARG A 399 4.98 -9.34 13.87
CA ARG A 399 5.46 -10.58 14.53
C ARG A 399 5.82 -11.63 13.50
N ASN A 400 6.90 -12.37 13.75
CA ASN A 400 7.38 -13.46 12.88
C ASN A 400 6.96 -14.86 13.35
N GLU A 401 6.30 -14.97 14.52
CA GLU A 401 5.76 -16.24 14.96
C GLU A 401 4.57 -16.64 14.09
N PRO A 402 4.66 -17.77 13.36
CA PRO A 402 3.53 -18.24 12.57
C PRO A 402 2.33 -18.52 13.47
N LEU A 403 1.13 -18.12 13.05
CA LEU A 403 -0.13 -18.40 13.75
C LEU A 403 -0.36 -19.89 14.00
N PHE A 404 0.45 -20.78 13.40
CA PHE A 404 0.29 -22.23 13.39
C PHE A 404 1.62 -22.96 13.60
N VAL A 405 2.13 -22.90 14.80
CA VAL A 405 3.22 -23.80 15.22
C VAL A 405 2.61 -25.19 15.42
N GLY A 406 3.02 -26.16 14.60
CA GLY A 406 2.54 -27.54 14.66
C GLY A 406 1.34 -27.90 13.77
N ALA A 407 0.85 -26.99 12.92
CA ALA A 407 -0.14 -27.33 11.91
C ALA A 407 0.42 -28.38 10.94
N ASP A 408 -0.43 -29.32 10.53
CA ASP A 408 -0.09 -30.32 9.50
C ASP A 408 0.36 -29.60 8.22
N GLU A 409 1.63 -29.71 7.91
CA GLU A 409 2.27 -28.99 6.80
C GLU A 409 1.65 -29.35 5.44
N ARG A 410 1.14 -30.59 5.30
CA ARG A 410 0.46 -31.07 4.10
C ARG A 410 -0.90 -30.41 3.94
N TRP A 411 -1.65 -30.32 5.04
CA TRP A 411 -2.93 -29.65 5.05
C TRP A 411 -2.78 -28.16 4.76
N THR A 412 -1.82 -27.51 5.38
CA THR A 412 -1.54 -26.09 5.17
C THR A 412 -1.14 -25.81 3.71
N SER A 413 -0.30 -26.68 3.13
CA SER A 413 0.09 -26.57 1.72
C SER A 413 -1.10 -26.77 0.76
N TYR A 414 -1.95 -27.75 1.05
CA TYR A 414 -3.17 -28.00 0.30
C TYR A 414 -4.12 -26.79 0.35
N VAL A 415 -4.41 -26.29 1.55
CA VAL A 415 -5.29 -25.12 1.77
C VAL A 415 -4.74 -23.86 1.07
N ARG A 416 -3.43 -23.66 1.08
CA ARG A 416 -2.79 -22.54 0.37
C ARG A 416 -3.05 -22.54 -1.12
N GLY A 417 -3.09 -23.72 -1.76
CA GLY A 417 -3.36 -23.89 -3.17
C GLY A 417 -4.84 -23.75 -3.59
N LEU A 418 -5.77 -23.71 -2.62
CA LEU A 418 -7.21 -23.58 -2.94
C LEU A 418 -7.54 -22.15 -3.43
N PRO A 419 -8.49 -21.98 -4.36
CA PRO A 419 -8.97 -20.67 -4.81
C PRO A 419 -9.99 -20.10 -3.79
N LEU A 420 -9.52 -19.83 -2.56
CA LEU A 420 -10.32 -19.33 -1.44
C LEU A 420 -9.80 -17.99 -0.97
N ASP A 421 -10.67 -17.21 -0.32
CA ASP A 421 -10.27 -16.01 0.42
C ASP A 421 -9.29 -16.36 1.57
N VAL A 422 -8.40 -15.44 1.92
CA VAL A 422 -7.40 -15.63 2.98
C VAL A 422 -8.06 -15.98 4.31
N ARG A 423 -9.20 -15.39 4.63
CA ARG A 423 -9.98 -15.65 5.85
C ARG A 423 -10.51 -17.08 5.90
N GLN A 424 -11.01 -17.57 4.75
CA GLN A 424 -11.48 -18.96 4.62
C GLN A 424 -10.33 -19.93 4.80
N LYS A 425 -9.19 -19.68 4.14
CA LYS A 425 -7.96 -20.48 4.31
C LYS A 425 -7.49 -20.51 5.76
N ARG A 426 -7.46 -19.36 6.43
CA ARG A 426 -7.09 -19.26 7.85
C ARG A 426 -7.97 -20.13 8.71
N ALA A 427 -9.28 -20.06 8.55
CA ALA A 427 -10.21 -20.86 9.32
C ALA A 427 -10.02 -22.36 9.12
N LEU A 428 -9.77 -22.82 7.89
CA LEU A 428 -9.51 -24.22 7.58
C LEU A 428 -8.26 -24.76 8.28
N VAL A 429 -7.27 -23.94 8.53
CA VAL A 429 -6.04 -24.34 9.21
C VAL A 429 -6.17 -24.22 10.72
N VAL A 430 -6.64 -23.07 11.24
CA VAL A 430 -6.75 -22.80 12.70
C VAL A 430 -7.75 -23.71 13.38
N LEU A 431 -8.88 -23.93 12.74
CA LEU A 431 -10.04 -24.60 13.35
C LEU A 431 -10.12 -26.08 12.94
N LEU A 432 -9.03 -26.63 12.39
CA LEU A 432 -8.96 -27.97 11.80
C LEU A 432 -9.38 -29.07 12.76
N GLU A 433 -8.86 -29.06 13.98
CA GLU A 433 -8.98 -30.20 14.92
C GLU A 433 -10.22 -30.10 15.83
N ARG A 434 -11.04 -29.06 15.67
CA ARG A 434 -12.19 -28.82 16.54
C ARG A 434 -13.47 -28.47 15.78
N GLN A 435 -14.61 -28.64 16.47
CA GLN A 435 -15.86 -28.05 16.01
C GLN A 435 -15.96 -26.61 16.51
N PHE A 436 -16.35 -25.68 15.64
CA PHE A 436 -16.43 -24.26 15.93
C PHE A 436 -17.78 -23.66 15.53
N LYS A 437 -18.15 -22.54 16.15
CA LYS A 437 -19.35 -21.76 15.83
C LYS A 437 -19.02 -20.61 14.86
N SER A 438 -20.06 -20.05 14.20
CA SER A 438 -19.90 -18.85 13.38
C SER A 438 -19.27 -17.69 14.15
N SER A 439 -19.55 -17.53 15.45
CA SER A 439 -18.95 -16.50 16.29
C SER A 439 -17.43 -16.65 16.44
N GLU A 440 -16.91 -17.88 16.46
CA GLU A 440 -15.47 -18.13 16.52
C GLU A 440 -14.80 -17.78 15.19
N TYR A 441 -15.49 -18.03 14.07
CA TYR A 441 -15.04 -17.57 12.74
C TYR A 441 -15.01 -16.04 12.64
N GLN A 442 -16.06 -15.37 13.14
CA GLN A 442 -16.16 -13.90 13.20
C GLN A 442 -15.00 -13.32 14.01
N THR A 443 -14.73 -13.86 15.19
CA THR A 443 -13.64 -13.41 16.07
C THR A 443 -12.27 -13.63 15.42
N LEU A 444 -12.05 -14.84 14.83
CA LEU A 444 -10.79 -15.19 14.17
C LEU A 444 -10.47 -14.26 13.00
N ASN A 445 -11.48 -13.92 12.20
CA ASN A 445 -11.33 -13.15 10.98
C ASN A 445 -11.73 -11.67 11.10
N ARG A 446 -12.20 -11.24 12.29
CA ARG A 446 -12.69 -9.87 12.55
C ARG A 446 -13.73 -9.41 11.53
N VAL A 447 -14.69 -10.27 11.22
CA VAL A 447 -15.76 -10.01 10.26
C VAL A 447 -17.12 -9.99 10.94
N ASP A 448 -18.07 -9.31 10.31
CA ASP A 448 -19.47 -9.30 10.73
C ASP A 448 -20.15 -10.65 10.49
N ARG A 449 -21.39 -10.75 10.98
CA ARG A 449 -22.20 -11.97 10.90
C ARG A 449 -22.52 -12.37 9.46
N ASP A 450 -22.82 -11.40 8.60
CA ASP A 450 -23.29 -11.65 7.24
C ASP A 450 -22.14 -12.11 6.35
N THR A 451 -20.97 -11.52 6.50
CA THR A 451 -19.73 -11.95 5.86
C THR A 451 -19.35 -13.36 6.31
N ALA A 452 -19.35 -13.63 7.62
CA ALA A 452 -19.07 -14.96 8.14
C ALA A 452 -20.06 -16.01 7.61
N TYR A 453 -21.36 -15.66 7.52
CA TYR A 453 -22.37 -16.56 6.98
C TYR A 453 -22.11 -16.92 5.52
N ARG A 454 -21.82 -15.95 4.67
CA ARG A 454 -21.50 -16.17 3.26
C ARG A 454 -20.28 -17.03 3.07
N GLU A 455 -19.18 -16.71 3.76
CA GLU A 455 -17.91 -17.41 3.66
C GLU A 455 -18.00 -18.85 4.19
N LEU A 456 -18.68 -19.08 5.30
CA LEU A 456 -18.93 -20.43 5.85
C LEU A 456 -19.84 -21.27 4.94
N THR A 457 -20.87 -20.65 4.34
CA THR A 457 -21.76 -21.31 3.39
C THR A 457 -21.01 -21.75 2.14
N ASP A 458 -20.12 -20.91 1.64
CA ASP A 458 -19.25 -21.23 0.49
C ASP A 458 -18.32 -22.41 0.82
N LEU A 459 -17.67 -22.41 1.98
CA LEU A 459 -16.83 -23.53 2.42
C LEU A 459 -17.60 -24.85 2.57
N VAL A 460 -18.88 -24.79 3.00
CA VAL A 460 -19.77 -25.95 3.06
C VAL A 460 -20.12 -26.43 1.65
N ALA A 461 -20.43 -25.51 0.73
CA ALA A 461 -20.74 -25.84 -0.66
C ALA A 461 -19.56 -26.51 -1.38
N GLN A 462 -18.33 -26.08 -1.06
CA GLN A 462 -17.09 -26.69 -1.57
C GLN A 462 -16.69 -28.01 -0.86
N GLY A 463 -17.47 -28.46 0.14
CA GLY A 463 -17.21 -29.69 0.87
C GLY A 463 -16.02 -29.63 1.84
N LEU A 464 -15.51 -28.45 2.11
CA LEU A 464 -14.38 -28.20 3.01
C LEU A 464 -14.81 -28.05 4.48
N LEU A 465 -16.10 -27.72 4.70
CA LEU A 465 -16.75 -27.73 6.00
C LEU A 465 -17.99 -28.63 5.99
N ARG A 466 -18.25 -29.28 7.13
CA ARG A 466 -19.50 -29.99 7.40
C ARG A 466 -20.23 -29.33 8.57
N PRO A 467 -21.49 -28.89 8.40
CA PRO A 467 -22.29 -28.43 9.52
C PRO A 467 -22.68 -29.61 10.42
N VAL A 468 -22.68 -29.38 11.72
CA VAL A 468 -23.06 -30.33 12.76
C VAL A 468 -24.11 -29.66 13.64
N GLY A 469 -25.30 -30.27 13.74
CA GLY A 469 -26.46 -29.67 14.40
C GLY A 469 -27.31 -28.79 13.47
N ALA A 470 -28.29 -28.11 14.02
CA ALA A 470 -29.21 -27.24 13.27
C ALA A 470 -29.53 -25.95 14.03
N GLY A 471 -29.93 -24.90 13.29
CA GLY A 471 -30.35 -23.61 13.83
C GLY A 471 -29.23 -22.87 14.55
N ALA A 472 -29.54 -22.20 15.64
CA ALA A 472 -28.59 -21.40 16.43
C ALA A 472 -27.46 -22.23 17.08
N ALA A 473 -27.60 -23.55 17.16
CA ALA A 473 -26.62 -24.47 17.72
C ALA A 473 -25.67 -25.05 16.67
N THR A 474 -25.78 -24.65 15.39
CA THR A 474 -24.92 -25.15 14.31
C THR A 474 -23.46 -24.91 14.63
N ARG A 475 -22.68 -25.99 14.53
CA ARG A 475 -21.22 -25.97 14.56
C ARG A 475 -20.69 -26.43 13.21
N TYR A 476 -19.47 -26.09 12.91
CA TYR A 476 -18.78 -26.48 11.69
C TYR A 476 -17.58 -27.35 12.02
N ARG A 477 -17.29 -28.31 11.18
CA ARG A 477 -16.09 -29.15 11.26
C ARG A 477 -15.37 -29.14 9.93
N VAL A 478 -14.07 -28.95 9.95
CA VAL A 478 -13.23 -29.01 8.76
C VAL A 478 -13.21 -30.46 8.22
N VAL A 479 -13.39 -30.59 6.91
CA VAL A 479 -13.34 -31.87 6.20
C VAL A 479 -12.05 -31.91 5.39
N ARG A 480 -11.20 -32.90 5.70
CA ARG A 480 -10.01 -33.17 4.90
C ARG A 480 -10.38 -34.07 3.72
N PRO A 481 -10.14 -33.71 2.45
CA PRO A 481 -10.29 -34.60 1.32
C PRO A 481 -9.41 -35.86 1.49
N VAL A 482 -9.88 -37.00 1.01
CA VAL A 482 -9.16 -38.29 1.10
C VAL A 482 -7.75 -38.19 0.48
N ALA A 483 -7.57 -37.37 -0.54
CA ALA A 483 -6.27 -37.11 -1.16
C ALA A 483 -5.23 -36.48 -0.19
N VAL A 484 -5.67 -35.82 0.86
CA VAL A 484 -4.78 -35.19 1.88
C VAL A 484 -4.59 -36.13 3.08
N THR A 485 -5.54 -37.03 3.32
CA THR A 485 -5.48 -38.01 4.42
C THR A 485 -4.83 -39.32 4.03
N SER A 486 -4.85 -39.68 2.73
CA SER A 486 -4.14 -40.86 2.24
C SER A 486 -2.63 -40.59 2.26
N THR A 487 -1.87 -41.60 2.63
CA THR A 487 -0.40 -41.66 2.57
C THR A 487 0.12 -41.61 1.12
N LEU A 488 -0.34 -40.65 0.33
CA LEU A 488 0.29 -40.36 -0.94
C LEU A 488 1.67 -39.80 -0.61
N ALA A 489 2.67 -40.58 -0.92
CA ALA A 489 4.07 -40.26 -0.71
C ALA A 489 4.35 -38.82 -1.14
N SER A 490 5.04 -38.05 -0.28
CA SER A 490 5.46 -36.69 -0.61
C SER A 490 6.17 -36.68 -1.97
N PRO A 491 6.19 -35.57 -2.73
CA PRO A 491 6.98 -35.50 -3.95
C PRO A 491 8.41 -36.02 -3.76
N LYS A 492 9.03 -35.71 -2.62
CA LYS A 492 10.31 -36.28 -2.21
C LYS A 492 10.25 -37.80 -2.13
N THR A 493 9.25 -38.35 -1.45
CA THR A 493 9.09 -39.81 -1.28
C THR A 493 8.81 -40.49 -2.64
N LYS A 494 8.02 -39.88 -3.54
CA LYS A 494 7.77 -40.39 -4.90
C LYS A 494 9.05 -40.39 -5.72
N LEU A 495 9.85 -39.31 -5.67
CA LEU A 495 11.13 -39.20 -6.36
C LEU A 495 12.11 -40.26 -5.86
N VAL A 496 12.25 -40.37 -4.52
CA VAL A 496 13.13 -41.35 -3.87
C VAL A 496 12.71 -42.77 -4.20
N ALA A 497 11.41 -43.09 -4.13
CA ALA A 497 10.89 -44.42 -4.48
C ALA A 497 11.18 -44.77 -5.94
N ARG A 498 10.95 -43.84 -6.86
CA ARG A 498 11.20 -44.07 -8.30
C ARG A 498 12.70 -44.26 -8.58
N MET A 499 13.54 -43.46 -7.94
CA MET A 499 15.00 -43.57 -8.07
C MET A 499 15.55 -44.88 -7.46
N LYS A 500 15.00 -45.35 -6.34
CA LYS A 500 15.37 -46.63 -5.72
C LYS A 500 15.03 -47.83 -6.64
N VAL A 501 13.91 -47.75 -7.34
CA VAL A 501 13.44 -48.85 -8.24
C VAL A 501 14.16 -48.82 -9.60
N ALA A 502 14.28 -47.64 -10.21
CA ALA A 502 14.77 -47.50 -11.57
C ALA A 502 16.24 -47.12 -11.70
N GLY A 503 16.87 -46.63 -10.62
CA GLY A 503 18.26 -46.12 -10.60
C GLY A 503 18.48 -44.84 -11.44
N LYS A 504 17.53 -44.49 -12.27
CA LYS A 504 17.54 -43.33 -13.17
C LYS A 504 16.14 -42.83 -13.40
N LEU A 505 16.01 -41.58 -13.82
CA LEU A 505 14.72 -40.91 -14.09
C LEU A 505 14.81 -40.16 -15.44
N THR A 506 13.82 -40.32 -16.31
CA THR A 506 13.67 -39.49 -17.52
C THR A 506 12.66 -38.36 -17.26
N ASN A 507 12.58 -37.39 -18.21
CA ASN A 507 11.52 -36.36 -18.14
C ASN A 507 10.12 -37.00 -18.22
N THR A 508 9.96 -38.07 -18.99
CA THR A 508 8.69 -38.81 -19.09
C THR A 508 8.33 -39.46 -17.76
N ASP A 509 9.27 -40.17 -17.13
CA ASP A 509 9.04 -40.80 -15.82
C ASP A 509 8.66 -39.75 -14.74
N TYR A 510 9.27 -38.56 -14.83
CA TYR A 510 8.94 -37.45 -13.93
C TYR A 510 7.52 -36.96 -14.16
N ARG A 511 7.13 -36.77 -15.43
CA ARG A 511 5.77 -36.32 -15.78
C ARG A 511 4.70 -37.29 -15.31
N GLU A 512 4.90 -38.57 -15.56
CA GLU A 512 3.98 -39.62 -15.14
C GLU A 512 3.86 -39.71 -13.62
N ALA A 513 4.98 -39.62 -12.90
CA ALA A 513 4.98 -39.71 -11.44
C ALA A 513 4.33 -38.51 -10.73
N PHE A 514 4.43 -37.33 -11.34
CA PHE A 514 4.02 -36.06 -10.73
C PHE A 514 2.81 -35.40 -11.40
N GLY A 515 2.31 -35.93 -12.52
CA GLY A 515 1.16 -35.39 -13.24
C GLY A 515 1.40 -33.98 -13.81
N VAL A 516 2.62 -33.68 -14.24
CA VAL A 516 2.99 -32.32 -14.71
C VAL A 516 3.28 -32.28 -16.21
N GLU A 517 3.06 -31.13 -16.82
CA GLU A 517 3.36 -30.90 -18.24
C GLU A 517 4.87 -30.89 -18.52
N ARG A 518 5.23 -31.08 -19.80
CA ARG A 518 6.62 -31.27 -20.26
C ARG A 518 7.56 -30.14 -19.87
N GLU A 519 7.15 -28.88 -20.03
CA GLU A 519 7.98 -27.72 -19.71
C GLU A 519 8.12 -27.54 -18.18
N ALA A 520 7.05 -27.78 -17.42
CA ALA A 520 7.10 -27.75 -15.96
C ALA A 520 8.04 -28.84 -15.41
N ALA A 521 7.97 -30.06 -15.96
CA ALA A 521 8.89 -31.15 -15.58
C ALA A 521 10.34 -30.79 -15.91
N LYS A 522 10.60 -30.19 -17.06
CA LYS A 522 11.93 -29.75 -17.48
C LYS A 522 12.52 -28.72 -16.53
N LEU A 523 11.76 -27.68 -16.19
CA LEU A 523 12.18 -26.64 -15.25
C LEU A 523 12.51 -27.24 -13.88
N ARG A 524 11.66 -28.13 -13.38
CA ARG A 524 11.88 -28.78 -12.07
C ARG A 524 13.11 -29.70 -12.07
N LEU A 525 13.33 -30.46 -13.12
CA LEU A 525 14.50 -31.32 -13.25
C LEU A 525 15.80 -30.51 -13.36
N VAL A 526 15.80 -29.39 -14.09
CA VAL A 526 16.94 -28.47 -14.17
C VAL A 526 17.28 -27.90 -12.79
N GLU A 527 16.26 -27.53 -12.02
CA GLU A 527 16.47 -27.00 -10.67
C GLU A 527 17.05 -28.06 -9.71
N LEU A 528 16.57 -29.29 -9.75
CA LEU A 528 17.13 -30.40 -8.96
C LEU A 528 18.60 -30.68 -9.32
N VAL A 529 18.96 -30.51 -10.59
CA VAL A 529 20.35 -30.60 -11.03
C VAL A 529 21.17 -29.43 -10.51
N ARG A 530 20.65 -28.21 -10.57
CA ARG A 530 21.32 -27.01 -10.02
C ARG A 530 21.59 -27.13 -8.53
N GLN A 531 20.68 -27.76 -7.80
CA GLN A 531 20.81 -28.01 -6.35
C GLN A 531 21.71 -29.22 -6.02
N GLY A 532 22.29 -29.89 -6.99
CA GLY A 532 23.12 -31.06 -6.77
C GLY A 532 22.34 -32.32 -6.32
N VAL A 533 21.03 -32.27 -6.23
CA VAL A 533 20.16 -33.40 -5.84
C VAL A 533 20.15 -34.46 -6.92
N LEU A 534 20.10 -34.04 -8.18
CA LEU A 534 20.20 -34.91 -9.36
C LEU A 534 21.40 -34.49 -10.23
N GLU A 535 21.95 -35.46 -10.94
CA GLU A 535 22.94 -35.25 -11.98
C GLU A 535 22.35 -35.67 -13.33
N ARG A 536 22.47 -34.83 -14.36
CA ARG A 536 22.02 -35.14 -15.70
C ARG A 536 23.11 -35.92 -16.44
N ARG A 537 22.73 -37.07 -17.00
CA ARG A 537 23.60 -37.91 -17.88
C ARG A 537 22.96 -38.12 -19.22
N GLY A 538 23.80 -38.32 -20.25
CA GLY A 538 23.39 -38.51 -21.61
C GLY A 538 22.97 -37.23 -22.34
N GLU A 539 22.86 -37.32 -23.66
CA GLU A 539 22.51 -36.20 -24.53
C GLU A 539 21.23 -36.46 -25.33
N ARG A 540 20.53 -35.39 -25.73
CA ARG A 540 19.33 -35.39 -26.56
C ARG A 540 18.28 -36.39 -26.07
N ARG A 541 17.85 -37.36 -26.88
CA ARG A 541 16.81 -38.36 -26.55
C ARG A 541 17.25 -39.39 -25.50
N GLY A 542 18.54 -39.50 -25.21
CA GLY A 542 19.09 -40.38 -24.16
C GLY A 542 19.31 -39.70 -22.80
N SER A 543 18.92 -38.45 -22.63
CA SER A 543 19.08 -37.73 -21.37
C SER A 543 18.28 -38.37 -20.24
N HIS A 544 18.93 -38.68 -19.16
CA HIS A 544 18.33 -39.15 -17.91
C HIS A 544 19.02 -38.53 -16.70
N TYR A 545 18.41 -38.66 -15.56
CA TYR A 545 18.88 -38.06 -14.29
C TYR A 545 19.19 -39.19 -13.31
N VAL A 546 20.28 -39.06 -12.60
CA VAL A 546 20.75 -39.98 -11.56
C VAL A 546 20.95 -39.20 -10.25
N PRO A 547 21.10 -39.86 -9.08
CA PRO A 547 21.45 -39.17 -7.83
C PRO A 547 22.70 -38.32 -7.96
N GLY A 548 22.64 -37.05 -7.53
CA GLY A 548 23.74 -36.10 -7.51
C GLY A 548 24.51 -36.10 -6.18
N SER A 549 25.43 -35.16 -6.01
CA SER A 549 26.29 -35.03 -4.82
C SER A 549 25.49 -34.81 -3.52
N GLU A 550 24.40 -34.03 -3.62
CA GLU A 550 23.54 -33.71 -2.47
C GLU A 550 22.41 -34.72 -2.22
N TRP A 551 22.38 -35.84 -2.96
CA TRP A 551 21.34 -36.86 -2.83
C TRP A 551 21.22 -37.44 -1.42
N THR A 552 22.34 -37.71 -0.75
CA THR A 552 22.38 -38.28 0.60
C THR A 552 21.85 -37.28 1.63
N ALA A 553 22.23 -36.01 1.52
CA ALA A 553 21.69 -34.91 2.33
C ALA A 553 20.19 -34.73 2.09
N PHE A 554 19.75 -34.81 0.82
CA PHE A 554 18.35 -34.77 0.44
C PHE A 554 17.54 -35.93 1.06
N LEU A 555 18.10 -37.12 1.19
CA LEU A 555 17.45 -38.25 1.86
C LEU A 555 17.32 -38.04 3.37
N GLY A 556 18.34 -37.45 4.02
CA GLY A 556 18.44 -37.31 5.49
C GLY A 556 17.69 -36.11 6.06
N GLY A 557 17.33 -35.11 5.26
CA GLY A 557 16.55 -33.96 5.68
C GLY A 557 15.05 -34.27 5.69
N GLY A 558 14.56 -34.98 6.71
CA GLY A 558 13.16 -35.29 6.98
C GLY A 558 12.80 -34.92 8.38
#